data_d2a06dd86f621d9f8fead314a723e897
#
_entry.id   d2a06dd86f621d9f8fead314a723e897
#
_cell.length_a   1.000
_cell.length_b   1.000
_cell.length_c   1.000
_cell.angle_alpha   90.00
_cell.angle_beta   90.00
_cell.angle_gamma   90.00
#
_symmetry.space_group_name_H-M   'P 1'
#
loop_
_entity.id
_entity.type
_entity.pdbx_description
1 polymer ?
#
loop_
_entity_poly.entity_id
_entity_poly.type
_entity_poly.pdbx_seq_one_letter_code
_entity_poly.pdbx_strand_id
1 'polypeptide(L)'
;MAAPYDVIIIGSGPGGYVAAIRAAQLGLKTAVVEKSHLGGICLNWGCIPTKALLRSAEVYHYFEHASDYGLSADKVGYDMAAITKRSRGVAGQLNQGVTGLLKKNKVDVIWGTAEITAPGKISVKAAENPPKNALGGGDYEAKNIIVATGARPRALPG
;
A
#
# COMPACT_ATOMS: atom_id res chain seq x y z
N MET A 1 7.62 -3.70 29.75
CA MET A 1 6.72 -3.78 28.57
C MET A 1 6.55 -2.38 28.02
N ALA A 2 6.58 -2.20 26.70
CA ALA A 2 6.30 -0.89 26.09
C ALA A 2 4.86 -0.48 26.40
N ALA A 3 4.62 0.83 26.56
CA ALA A 3 3.25 1.33 26.80
C ALA A 3 2.33 0.93 25.64
N PRO A 4 1.09 0.47 25.91
CA PRO A 4 0.17 0.01 24.87
C PRO A 4 -0.12 1.10 23.84
N TYR A 5 -0.51 0.70 22.64
CA TYR A 5 -0.98 1.61 21.60
C TYR A 5 -2.42 2.06 21.90
N ASP A 6 -2.79 3.24 21.43
CA ASP A 6 -4.20 3.63 21.43
C ASP A 6 -4.96 2.90 20.32
N VAL A 7 -4.27 2.72 19.18
CA VAL A 7 -4.84 1.98 18.04
C VAL A 7 -3.75 1.18 17.32
N ILE A 8 -4.05 -0.09 17.01
CA ILE A 8 -3.28 -0.89 16.05
C ILE A 8 -4.18 -1.21 14.86
N ILE A 9 -3.63 -0.98 13.65
CA ILE A 9 -4.32 -1.30 12.39
C ILE A 9 -3.63 -2.53 11.77
N ILE A 10 -4.40 -3.57 11.46
CA ILE A 10 -3.90 -4.77 10.79
C ILE A 10 -4.12 -4.65 9.29
N GLY A 11 -3.03 -4.49 8.55
CA GLY A 11 -3.00 -4.27 7.10
C GLY A 11 -2.78 -2.79 6.74
N SER A 12 -1.84 -2.55 5.83
CA SER A 12 -1.42 -1.22 5.38
C SER A 12 -1.93 -0.84 3.98
N GLY A 13 -2.99 -1.47 3.50
CA GLY A 13 -3.70 -1.04 2.29
C GLY A 13 -4.35 0.35 2.45
N PRO A 14 -5.08 0.86 1.44
CA PRO A 14 -5.66 2.20 1.49
C PRO A 14 -6.50 2.49 2.75
N GLY A 15 -7.30 1.56 3.21
CA GLY A 15 -8.03 1.69 4.46
C GLY A 15 -7.11 1.78 5.68
N GLY A 16 -6.04 0.98 5.70
CA GLY A 16 -5.13 0.88 6.83
C GLY A 16 -4.21 2.08 6.98
N TYR A 17 -3.44 2.44 5.93
CA TYR A 17 -2.50 3.57 6.06
C TYR A 17 -3.22 4.92 6.25
N VAL A 18 -4.39 5.10 5.63
CA VAL A 18 -5.19 6.33 5.81
C VAL A 18 -5.69 6.42 7.26
N ALA A 19 -6.25 5.32 7.80
CA ALA A 19 -6.69 5.27 9.18
C ALA A 19 -5.53 5.52 10.17
N ALA A 20 -4.36 4.90 9.92
CA ALA A 20 -3.18 5.05 10.77
C ALA A 20 -2.68 6.51 10.80
N ILE A 21 -2.54 7.13 9.63
CA ILE A 21 -2.12 8.53 9.53
C ILE A 21 -3.13 9.44 10.25
N ARG A 22 -4.43 9.22 10.02
CA ARG A 22 -5.46 10.05 10.65
C ARG A 22 -5.50 9.88 12.17
N ALA A 23 -5.39 8.65 12.68
CA ALA A 23 -5.32 8.39 14.12
C ALA A 23 -4.11 9.10 14.76
N ALA A 24 -2.94 9.01 14.13
CA ALA A 24 -1.75 9.70 14.61
C ALA A 24 -1.89 11.24 14.57
N GLN A 25 -2.53 11.81 13.54
CA GLN A 25 -2.84 13.25 13.48
C GLN A 25 -3.79 13.71 14.58
N LEU A 26 -4.63 12.82 15.10
CA LEU A 26 -5.51 13.07 16.24
C LEU A 26 -4.80 12.88 17.60
N GLY A 27 -3.49 12.65 17.59
CA GLY A 27 -2.67 12.51 18.80
C GLY A 27 -2.66 11.09 19.39
N LEU A 28 -3.20 10.10 18.68
CA LEU A 28 -3.22 8.72 19.16
C LEU A 28 -1.87 8.04 18.89
N LYS A 29 -1.33 7.29 19.87
CA LYS A 29 -0.20 6.40 19.67
C LYS A 29 -0.61 5.24 18.79
N THR A 30 -0.12 5.22 17.56
CA THR A 30 -0.64 4.37 16.47
C THR A 30 0.43 3.46 15.90
N ALA A 31 0.07 2.21 15.65
CA ALA A 31 0.86 1.29 14.85
C ALA A 31 0.03 0.69 13.70
N VAL A 32 0.72 0.29 12.63
CA VAL A 32 0.16 -0.50 11.53
C VAL A 32 0.98 -1.78 11.36
N VAL A 33 0.29 -2.92 11.28
CA VAL A 33 0.93 -4.22 11.00
C VAL A 33 0.84 -4.50 9.51
N GLU A 34 1.98 -4.82 8.88
CA GLU A 34 2.04 -5.17 7.45
C GLU A 34 2.94 -6.39 7.25
N LYS A 35 2.46 -7.36 6.48
CA LYS A 35 3.20 -8.60 6.25
C LYS A 35 4.22 -8.52 5.12
N SER A 36 4.06 -7.60 4.15
CA SER A 36 4.91 -7.59 2.96
C SER A 36 5.17 -6.21 2.35
N HIS A 37 4.14 -5.45 1.95
CA HIS A 37 4.30 -4.22 1.20
C HIS A 37 3.33 -3.14 1.67
N LEU A 38 3.85 -2.01 2.12
CA LEU A 38 3.04 -0.85 2.45
C LEU A 38 2.20 -0.40 1.24
N GLY A 39 0.99 0.06 1.51
CA GLY A 39 0.03 0.45 0.47
C GLY A 39 -0.83 -0.69 -0.07
N GLY A 40 -0.52 -1.94 0.32
CA GLY A 40 -1.30 -3.13 -0.04
C GLY A 40 -1.42 -3.37 -1.55
N ILE A 41 -2.41 -4.15 -1.95
CA ILE A 41 -2.64 -4.52 -3.35
C ILE A 41 -2.87 -3.30 -4.23
N CYS A 42 -3.63 -2.31 -3.78
CA CYS A 42 -3.99 -1.14 -4.57
C CYS A 42 -2.76 -0.39 -5.10
N LEU A 43 -1.79 -0.08 -4.24
CA LEU A 43 -0.60 0.66 -4.66
C LEU A 43 0.38 -0.21 -5.45
N ASN A 44 0.53 -1.48 -5.05
CA ASN A 44 1.62 -2.30 -5.58
C ASN A 44 1.23 -3.11 -6.83
N TRP A 45 0.00 -3.61 -6.93
CA TRP A 45 -0.42 -4.52 -8.01
C TRP A 45 -1.82 -4.26 -8.58
N GLY A 46 -2.56 -3.30 -8.03
CA GLY A 46 -3.96 -3.03 -8.37
C GLY A 46 -4.15 -1.66 -9.00
N CYS A 47 -4.81 -0.77 -8.26
CA CYS A 47 -5.33 0.51 -8.72
C CYS A 47 -4.26 1.37 -9.42
N ILE A 48 -3.11 1.53 -8.80
CA ILE A 48 -2.09 2.48 -9.26
C ILE A 48 -1.39 2.00 -10.55
N PRO A 49 -0.80 0.79 -10.60
CA PRO A 49 -0.21 0.32 -11.84
C PRO A 49 -1.23 0.20 -12.98
N THR A 50 -2.47 -0.20 -12.69
CA THR A 50 -3.54 -0.25 -13.68
C THR A 50 -3.84 1.14 -14.25
N LYS A 51 -4.01 2.17 -13.41
CA LYS A 51 -4.23 3.54 -13.87
C LYS A 51 -3.04 4.07 -14.69
N ALA A 52 -1.82 3.72 -14.32
CA ALA A 52 -0.64 4.10 -15.09
C ALA A 52 -0.60 3.44 -16.48
N LEU A 53 -1.05 2.18 -16.61
CA LEU A 53 -1.21 1.49 -17.90
C LEU A 53 -2.32 2.11 -18.73
N LEU A 54 -3.50 2.34 -18.13
CA LEU A 54 -4.64 2.99 -18.81
C LEU A 54 -4.27 4.38 -19.33
N ARG A 55 -3.49 5.17 -18.57
CA ARG A 55 -3.02 6.47 -19.06
C ARG A 55 -2.09 6.36 -20.26
N SER A 56 -1.26 5.33 -20.32
CA SER A 56 -0.41 5.08 -21.51
C SER A 56 -1.26 4.71 -22.72
N ALA A 57 -2.28 3.88 -22.55
CA ALA A 57 -3.24 3.51 -23.60
C ALA A 57 -4.04 4.72 -24.09
N GLU A 58 -4.51 5.57 -23.18
CA GLU A 58 -5.23 6.80 -23.51
C GLU A 58 -4.37 7.76 -24.33
N VAL A 59 -3.10 7.96 -23.95
CA VAL A 59 -2.18 8.80 -24.71
C VAL A 59 -1.93 8.22 -26.12
N TYR A 60 -1.78 6.90 -26.23
CA TYR A 60 -1.65 6.24 -27.51
C TYR A 60 -2.88 6.45 -28.39
N HIS A 61 -4.07 6.31 -27.83
CA HIS A 61 -5.33 6.59 -28.52
C HIS A 61 -5.44 8.04 -29.02
N TYR A 62 -4.96 9.02 -28.26
CA TYR A 62 -4.91 10.41 -28.75
C TYR A 62 -3.98 10.57 -29.97
N PHE A 63 -2.89 9.87 -30.04
CA PHE A 63 -2.02 9.89 -31.22
C PHE A 63 -2.70 9.28 -32.44
N GLU A 64 -3.44 8.18 -32.28
CA GLU A 64 -4.19 7.54 -33.37
C GLU A 64 -5.33 8.43 -33.91
N HIS A 65 -5.87 9.30 -33.05
CA HIS A 65 -6.97 10.22 -33.36
C HIS A 65 -6.54 11.68 -33.35
N ALA A 66 -5.27 11.95 -33.63
CA ALA A 66 -4.70 13.30 -33.57
C ALA A 66 -5.43 14.29 -34.49
N SER A 67 -5.92 13.85 -35.64
CA SER A 67 -6.68 14.65 -36.61
C SER A 67 -7.95 15.26 -36.04
N ASP A 68 -8.61 14.61 -35.10
CA ASP A 68 -9.84 15.09 -34.45
C ASP A 68 -9.57 16.37 -33.62
N TYR A 69 -8.31 16.58 -33.25
CA TYR A 69 -7.83 17.72 -32.47
C TYR A 69 -7.06 18.74 -33.35
N GLY A 70 -7.06 18.58 -34.68
CA GLY A 70 -6.29 19.43 -35.58
C GLY A 70 -4.78 19.19 -35.49
N LEU A 71 -4.35 18.05 -34.99
CA LEU A 71 -2.94 17.67 -34.86
C LEU A 71 -2.57 16.61 -35.88
N SER A 72 -1.26 16.47 -36.16
CA SER A 72 -0.72 15.39 -36.95
C SER A 72 0.34 14.62 -36.15
N ALA A 73 0.38 13.31 -36.33
CA ALA A 73 1.38 12.45 -35.70
C ALA A 73 1.80 11.38 -36.72
N ASP A 74 3.11 11.28 -36.99
CA ASP A 74 3.66 10.28 -37.84
C ASP A 74 4.38 9.17 -37.10
N LYS A 75 4.26 7.92 -37.56
CA LYS A 75 4.96 6.75 -37.04
C LYS A 75 4.75 6.51 -35.57
N VAL A 76 3.49 6.58 -35.14
CA VAL A 76 3.10 6.27 -33.74
C VAL A 76 3.34 4.79 -33.45
N GLY A 77 4.06 4.52 -32.38
CA GLY A 77 4.35 3.17 -31.92
C GLY A 77 4.35 3.07 -30.39
N TYR A 78 4.50 1.87 -29.87
CA TYR A 78 4.60 1.65 -28.44
C TYR A 78 5.69 0.64 -28.08
N ASP A 79 6.21 0.75 -26.86
CA ASP A 79 7.12 -0.21 -26.23
C ASP A 79 6.49 -0.71 -24.95
N MET A 80 6.02 -1.96 -24.94
CA MET A 80 5.38 -2.57 -23.76
C MET A 80 6.31 -2.69 -22.56
N ALA A 81 7.62 -2.89 -22.78
CA ALA A 81 8.56 -2.96 -21.68
C ALA A 81 8.71 -1.59 -21.00
N ALA A 82 8.80 -0.51 -21.77
CA ALA A 82 8.83 0.86 -21.27
C ALA A 82 7.52 1.24 -20.54
N ILE A 83 6.36 0.89 -21.10
CA ILE A 83 5.04 1.12 -20.47
C ILE A 83 4.95 0.39 -19.12
N THR A 84 5.36 -0.88 -19.08
CA THR A 84 5.36 -1.68 -17.85
C THR A 84 6.33 -1.09 -16.83
N LYS A 85 7.54 -0.73 -17.21
CA LYS A 85 8.54 -0.10 -16.35
C LYS A 85 8.01 1.21 -15.76
N ARG A 86 7.37 2.05 -16.59
CA ARG A 86 6.72 3.28 -16.12
C ARG A 86 5.66 2.98 -15.06
N SER A 87 4.78 2.01 -15.28
CA SER A 87 3.72 1.64 -14.33
C SER A 87 4.30 1.19 -12.97
N ARG A 88 5.39 0.42 -12.99
CA ARG A 88 6.13 0.02 -11.78
C ARG A 88 6.78 1.21 -11.07
N GLY A 89 7.34 2.15 -11.84
CA GLY A 89 7.93 3.38 -11.31
C GLY A 89 6.90 4.23 -10.56
N VAL A 90 5.71 4.43 -11.14
CA VAL A 90 4.61 5.17 -10.50
C VAL A 90 4.16 4.48 -9.21
N ALA A 91 3.98 3.16 -9.23
CA ALA A 91 3.62 2.39 -8.03
C ALA A 91 4.69 2.52 -6.94
N GLY A 92 5.97 2.42 -7.29
CA GLY A 92 7.09 2.58 -6.37
C GLY A 92 7.15 3.97 -5.74
N GLN A 93 6.94 5.02 -6.52
CA GLN A 93 6.91 6.41 -6.03
C GLN A 93 5.81 6.62 -4.98
N LEU A 94 4.60 6.11 -5.24
CA LEU A 94 3.49 6.25 -4.29
C LEU A 94 3.70 5.40 -3.03
N ASN A 95 4.28 4.21 -3.16
CA ASN A 95 4.66 3.40 -2.01
C ASN A 95 5.66 4.15 -1.09
N GLN A 96 6.69 4.76 -1.68
CA GLN A 96 7.64 5.61 -0.94
C GLN A 96 6.93 6.80 -0.28
N GLY A 97 5.95 7.40 -0.95
CA GLY A 97 5.12 8.46 -0.40
C GLY A 97 4.36 8.03 0.86
N VAL A 98 3.71 6.87 0.83
CA VAL A 98 3.03 6.30 2.01
C VAL A 98 4.01 6.01 3.12
N THR A 99 5.17 5.42 2.81
CA THR A 99 6.25 5.18 3.80
C THR A 99 6.68 6.48 4.48
N GLY A 100 6.90 7.53 3.69
CA GLY A 100 7.26 8.86 4.19
C GLY A 100 6.17 9.48 5.09
N LEU A 101 4.89 9.33 4.70
CA LEU A 101 3.75 9.84 5.47
C LEU A 101 3.58 9.12 6.81
N LEU A 102 3.71 7.80 6.85
CA LEU A 102 3.68 7.03 8.10
C LEU A 102 4.81 7.50 9.04
N LYS A 103 6.04 7.61 8.52
CA LYS A 103 7.19 8.12 9.29
C LYS A 103 6.98 9.55 9.79
N LYS A 104 6.52 10.46 8.92
CA LYS A 104 6.23 11.86 9.26
C LYS A 104 5.23 11.97 10.41
N ASN A 105 4.22 11.13 10.42
CA ASN A 105 3.19 11.10 11.46
C ASN A 105 3.54 10.20 12.65
N LYS A 106 4.77 9.69 12.72
CA LYS A 106 5.26 8.84 13.83
C LYS A 106 4.39 7.60 14.05
N VAL A 107 3.87 7.02 12.97
CA VAL A 107 3.17 5.74 13.00
C VAL A 107 4.22 4.64 12.99
N ASP A 108 4.16 3.75 13.99
CA ASP A 108 5.02 2.58 14.06
C ASP A 108 4.57 1.55 13.01
N VAL A 109 5.51 1.00 12.25
CA VAL A 109 5.24 -0.08 11.30
C VAL A 109 5.80 -1.39 11.88
N ILE A 110 4.91 -2.32 12.19
CA ILE A 110 5.24 -3.65 12.69
C ILE A 110 5.19 -4.61 11.51
N TRP A 111 6.33 -5.21 11.17
CA TRP A 111 6.43 -6.09 10.01
C TRP A 111 6.17 -7.54 10.37
N GLY A 112 5.03 -8.05 9.92
CA GLY A 112 4.63 -9.43 10.18
C GLY A 112 3.16 -9.72 9.91
N THR A 113 2.77 -10.94 10.25
CA THR A 113 1.37 -11.40 10.20
C THR A 113 0.80 -11.38 11.61
N ALA A 114 -0.26 -10.58 11.80
CA ALA A 114 -0.92 -10.47 13.10
C ALA A 114 -2.04 -11.48 13.27
N GLU A 115 -2.16 -11.99 14.50
CA GLU A 115 -3.28 -12.75 15.00
C GLU A 115 -3.86 -12.04 16.22
N ILE A 116 -5.18 -11.88 16.30
CA ILE A 116 -5.86 -11.33 17.47
C ILE A 116 -6.03 -12.47 18.48
N THR A 117 -5.33 -12.39 19.61
CA THR A 117 -5.31 -13.47 20.62
C THR A 117 -6.31 -13.25 21.74
N ALA A 118 -6.68 -11.99 22.00
CA ALA A 118 -7.69 -11.58 22.99
C ALA A 118 -8.16 -10.15 22.71
N PRO A 119 -9.21 -9.64 23.36
CA PRO A 119 -9.58 -8.24 23.28
C PRO A 119 -8.41 -7.32 23.59
N GLY A 120 -8.06 -6.45 22.64
CA GLY A 120 -6.93 -5.52 22.77
C GLY A 120 -5.54 -6.14 22.63
N LYS A 121 -5.40 -7.43 22.31
CA LYS A 121 -4.10 -8.13 22.19
C LYS A 121 -3.92 -8.77 20.83
N ILE A 122 -2.73 -8.57 20.27
CA ILE A 122 -2.30 -9.25 19.04
C ILE A 122 -0.96 -9.92 19.27
N SER A 123 -0.75 -11.05 18.62
CA SER A 123 0.55 -11.67 18.43
C SER A 123 0.97 -11.49 16.96
N VAL A 124 2.20 -11.09 16.72
CA VAL A 124 2.73 -10.87 15.38
C VAL A 124 3.86 -11.85 15.11
N LYS A 125 3.66 -12.71 14.10
CA LYS A 125 4.73 -13.50 13.53
C LYS A 125 5.55 -12.63 12.59
N ALA A 126 6.86 -12.50 12.83
CA ALA A 126 7.73 -11.65 12.03
C ALA A 126 7.66 -11.97 10.52
N ALA A 127 7.75 -10.95 9.68
CA ALA A 127 7.90 -11.10 8.24
C ALA A 127 9.23 -11.79 7.91
N GLU A 128 9.29 -12.50 6.78
CA GLU A 128 10.53 -13.20 6.36
C GLU A 128 11.63 -12.21 5.97
N ASN A 129 11.30 -11.10 5.32
CA ASN A 129 12.24 -10.10 4.83
C ASN A 129 11.81 -8.69 5.25
N PRO A 130 11.84 -8.36 6.55
CA PRO A 130 11.49 -7.02 6.99
C PRO A 130 12.59 -6.02 6.63
N PRO A 131 12.27 -4.71 6.54
CA PRO A 131 13.29 -3.66 6.43
C PRO A 131 14.27 -3.70 7.61
N LYS A 132 15.48 -3.18 7.39
CA LYS A 132 16.47 -3.06 8.48
C LYS A 132 15.91 -2.23 9.64
N ASN A 133 16.11 -2.69 10.86
CA ASN A 133 15.63 -2.06 12.10
C ASN A 133 14.09 -1.93 12.18
N ALA A 134 13.36 -2.77 11.48
CA ALA A 134 11.90 -2.83 11.58
C ALA A 134 11.45 -3.40 12.92
N LEU A 135 10.34 -2.90 13.44
CA LEU A 135 9.62 -3.59 14.50
C LEU A 135 9.05 -4.88 13.90
N GLY A 136 9.25 -5.97 14.59
CA GLY A 136 8.91 -7.30 14.09
C GLY A 136 8.02 -8.11 15.03
N GLY A 137 8.22 -9.42 15.02
CA GLY A 137 7.44 -10.37 15.79
C GLY A 137 7.43 -10.11 17.29
N GLY A 138 6.31 -10.47 17.92
CA GLY A 138 6.07 -10.30 19.34
C GLY A 138 4.62 -10.02 19.67
N ASP A 139 4.35 -9.83 20.96
CA ASP A 139 3.01 -9.53 21.44
C ASP A 139 2.86 -8.01 21.65
N TYR A 140 1.73 -7.49 21.22
CA TYR A 140 1.42 -6.07 21.27
C TYR A 140 0.01 -5.88 21.86
N GLU A 141 -0.16 -4.77 22.56
CA GLU A 141 -1.45 -4.39 23.18
C GLU A 141 -1.91 -3.04 22.64
N ALA A 142 -3.23 -2.92 22.43
CA ALA A 142 -3.87 -1.69 22.00
C ALA A 142 -5.25 -1.54 22.64
N LYS A 143 -5.68 -0.30 22.87
CA LYS A 143 -7.05 -0.02 23.30
C LYS A 143 -8.07 -0.37 22.21
N ASN A 144 -7.69 -0.19 20.93
CA ASN A 144 -8.54 -0.45 19.78
C ASN A 144 -7.75 -1.16 18.68
N ILE A 145 -8.40 -2.10 17.97
CA ILE A 145 -7.83 -2.80 16.82
C ILE A 145 -8.73 -2.56 15.62
N ILE A 146 -8.13 -2.11 14.50
CA ILE A 146 -8.82 -1.96 13.21
C ILE A 146 -8.32 -3.06 12.27
N VAL A 147 -9.23 -3.88 11.75
CA VAL A 147 -8.91 -4.91 10.76
C VAL A 147 -9.10 -4.33 9.35
N ALA A 148 -8.00 -4.16 8.62
CA ALA A 148 -7.95 -3.60 7.27
C ALA A 148 -7.12 -4.49 6.32
N THR A 149 -7.31 -5.81 6.44
CA THR A 149 -6.49 -6.84 5.79
C THR A 149 -6.68 -6.95 4.28
N GLY A 150 -7.66 -6.24 3.72
CA GLY A 150 -7.94 -6.21 2.28
C GLY A 150 -8.63 -7.48 1.78
N ALA A 151 -8.44 -7.75 0.50
CA ALA A 151 -9.04 -8.88 -0.20
C ALA A 151 -8.03 -9.51 -1.17
N ARG A 152 -8.36 -10.68 -1.68
CA ARG A 152 -7.63 -11.37 -2.75
C ARG A 152 -8.61 -11.94 -3.77
N PRO A 153 -8.21 -12.13 -5.03
CA PRO A 153 -9.04 -12.79 -6.01
C PRO A 153 -9.52 -14.15 -5.51
N ARG A 154 -10.78 -14.47 -5.77
CA ARG A 154 -11.32 -15.80 -5.51
C ARG A 154 -10.76 -16.77 -6.55
N ALA A 155 -10.12 -17.83 -6.10
CA ALA A 155 -9.76 -18.94 -7.00
C ALA A 155 -11.03 -19.70 -7.40
N LEU A 156 -11.16 -20.01 -8.68
CA LEU A 156 -12.16 -20.97 -9.14
C LEU A 156 -11.62 -22.36 -8.79
N PRO A 157 -12.45 -23.27 -8.25
CA PRO A 157 -12.04 -24.66 -8.12
C PRO A 157 -11.79 -25.22 -9.52
N GLY A 158 -10.57 -25.77 -9.71
CA GLY A 158 -10.18 -26.47 -10.93
C GLY A 158 -10.75 -27.87 -10.98
#